data_3d2236b6e898a34e951f763e47166175
#
_entry.id   3d2236b6e898a34e951f763e47166175
#
_cell.length_a   1.000
_cell.length_b   1.000
_cell.length_c   1.000
_cell.angle_alpha   90.00
_cell.angle_beta   90.00
_cell.angle_gamma   90.00
#
_symmetry.space_group_name_H-M   'P 1'
#
loop_
_entity.id
_entity.type
_entity.pdbx_description
1 polymer ?
#
loop_
_entity_poly.entity_id
_entity_poly.type
_entity_poly.pdbx_seq_one_letter_code
_entity_poly.pdbx_strand_id
1 'polypeptide(L)'
;MSTLNIIYYTGTGNTQDMAKNIGKGAESIGVSVKLINVEEADETAADADFIAFGSPAGGAEEVAPEMVEFIEGIKDKISGKTIGLFGSYDWGQGGWMETWREEMIAENLSVVDDGLIIHLSVDDDEKIEKCREYGKAIVSQ
;
A
#
# COMPACT_ATOMS: atom_id res chain seq x y z
N MET A 1 -4.38 -8.47 -19.73
CA MET A 1 -5.06 -7.67 -18.69
C MET A 1 -4.05 -7.31 -17.61
N SER A 2 -4.03 -6.05 -17.21
CA SER A 2 -3.13 -5.61 -16.15
C SER A 2 -3.61 -6.09 -14.80
N THR A 3 -2.67 -6.34 -13.89
CA THR A 3 -2.93 -6.83 -12.55
C THR A 3 -2.31 -5.92 -11.50
N LEU A 4 -3.00 -5.78 -10.37
CA LEU A 4 -2.52 -5.05 -9.20
C LEU A 4 -2.59 -5.97 -7.98
N ASN A 5 -1.48 -6.20 -7.33
CA ASN A 5 -1.46 -6.89 -6.04
C ASN A 5 -1.33 -5.83 -4.93
N ILE A 6 -2.25 -5.87 -3.98
CA ILE A 6 -2.23 -4.98 -2.82
C ILE A 6 -1.93 -5.85 -1.59
N ILE A 7 -0.73 -5.68 -1.04
CA ILE A 7 -0.26 -6.45 0.10
C ILE A 7 -0.38 -5.56 1.34
N TYR A 8 -1.08 -6.01 2.36
CA TYR A 8 -1.37 -5.18 3.53
C TYR A 8 -1.18 -5.93 4.84
N TYR A 9 -0.85 -5.17 5.87
CA TYR A 9 -0.91 -5.62 7.25
C TYR A 9 -1.97 -4.80 7.97
N THR A 10 -2.81 -5.43 8.75
CA THR A 10 -3.86 -4.70 9.49
C THR A 10 -4.04 -5.29 10.88
N GLY A 11 -4.02 -4.43 11.89
CA GLY A 11 -4.31 -4.84 13.26
C GLY A 11 -5.76 -4.60 13.63
N THR A 12 -6.34 -3.49 13.17
CA THR A 12 -7.68 -3.06 13.52
C THR A 12 -8.69 -3.14 12.37
N GLY A 13 -8.23 -3.41 11.16
CA GLY A 13 -9.07 -3.44 9.96
C GLY A 13 -9.05 -2.15 9.15
N ASN A 14 -8.52 -1.06 9.67
CA ASN A 14 -8.52 0.22 8.97
C ASN A 14 -7.70 0.18 7.68
N THR A 15 -6.49 -0.36 7.75
CA THR A 15 -5.63 -0.48 6.56
C THR A 15 -6.24 -1.45 5.55
N GLN A 16 -6.90 -2.51 6.02
CA GLN A 16 -7.59 -3.44 5.13
C GLN A 16 -8.72 -2.73 4.36
N ASP A 17 -9.48 -1.86 5.04
CA ASP A 17 -10.54 -1.10 4.38
C ASP A 17 -9.98 -0.14 3.33
N MET A 18 -8.81 0.45 3.60
CA MET A 18 -8.11 1.25 2.60
C MET A 18 -7.75 0.39 1.39
N ALA A 19 -7.18 -0.80 1.61
CA ALA A 19 -6.81 -1.72 0.54
C ALA A 19 -8.00 -2.06 -0.35
N LYS A 20 -9.16 -2.34 0.25
CA LYS A 20 -10.38 -2.65 -0.49
C LYS A 20 -10.81 -1.49 -1.39
N ASN A 21 -10.78 -0.27 -0.88
CA ASN A 21 -11.21 0.89 -1.64
C ASN A 21 -10.19 1.29 -2.72
N ILE A 22 -8.91 1.15 -2.44
CA ILE A 22 -7.86 1.33 -3.44
C ILE A 22 -8.09 0.33 -4.59
N GLY A 23 -8.36 -0.92 -4.24
CA GLY A 23 -8.65 -1.96 -5.22
C GLY A 23 -9.86 -1.64 -6.08
N LYS A 24 -10.93 -1.11 -5.48
CA LYS A 24 -12.13 -0.73 -6.23
C LYS A 24 -11.83 0.36 -7.26
N GLY A 25 -10.95 1.30 -6.91
CA GLY A 25 -10.53 2.33 -7.86
C GLY A 25 -9.84 1.75 -9.08
N ALA A 26 -8.90 0.86 -8.88
CA ALA A 26 -8.19 0.19 -9.96
C ALA A 26 -9.15 -0.68 -10.80
N GLU A 27 -10.04 -1.41 -10.16
CA GLU A 27 -11.02 -2.25 -10.84
C GLU A 27 -11.95 -1.42 -11.73
N SER A 28 -12.28 -0.20 -11.32
CA SER A 28 -13.17 0.67 -12.08
C SER A 28 -12.62 1.05 -13.43
N ILE A 29 -11.32 0.93 -13.65
CA ILE A 29 -10.68 1.23 -14.92
C ILE A 29 -10.09 -0.02 -15.59
N GLY A 30 -10.59 -1.21 -15.20
CA GLY A 30 -10.32 -2.45 -15.93
C GLY A 30 -9.13 -3.26 -15.44
N VAL A 31 -8.56 -2.95 -14.28
CA VAL A 31 -7.44 -3.69 -13.73
C VAL A 31 -7.93 -4.80 -12.81
N SER A 32 -7.34 -5.99 -12.90
CA SER A 32 -7.65 -7.11 -12.02
C SER A 32 -6.87 -6.94 -10.71
N VAL A 33 -7.58 -6.98 -9.58
CA VAL A 33 -6.98 -6.70 -8.26
C VAL A 33 -6.98 -7.92 -7.36
N LYS A 34 -5.87 -8.13 -6.66
CA LYS A 34 -5.76 -9.16 -5.64
C LYS A 34 -5.36 -8.50 -4.32
N LEU A 35 -6.14 -8.76 -3.28
CA LEU A 35 -5.86 -8.27 -1.93
C LEU A 35 -5.17 -9.39 -1.15
N ILE A 36 -3.99 -9.14 -0.62
CA ILE A 36 -3.18 -10.16 0.03
C ILE A 36 -2.78 -9.68 1.43
N ASN A 37 -3.21 -10.41 2.45
CA ASN A 37 -2.71 -10.16 3.81
C ASN A 37 -1.25 -10.58 3.84
N VAL A 38 -0.36 -9.71 4.33
CA VAL A 38 1.07 -9.95 4.31
C VAL A 38 1.46 -11.23 5.07
N GLU A 39 0.69 -11.60 6.08
CA GLU A 39 0.95 -12.82 6.85
C GLU A 39 0.69 -14.08 6.05
N GLU A 40 -0.02 -13.99 4.94
CA GLU A 40 -0.32 -15.10 4.04
C GLU A 40 0.41 -14.96 2.70
N ALA A 41 1.16 -13.88 2.52
CA ALA A 41 1.83 -13.60 1.26
C ALA A 41 3.10 -14.43 1.11
N ASP A 42 3.41 -14.76 -0.14
CA ASP A 42 4.68 -15.38 -0.49
C ASP A 42 5.34 -14.60 -1.63
N GLU A 43 6.46 -15.10 -2.15
CA GLU A 43 7.22 -14.38 -3.17
C GLU A 43 6.44 -14.16 -4.47
N THR A 44 5.40 -14.95 -4.74
CA THR A 44 4.58 -14.78 -5.94
C THR A 44 3.76 -13.49 -5.91
N ALA A 45 3.62 -12.86 -4.74
CA ALA A 45 2.94 -11.58 -4.63
C ALA A 45 3.67 -10.47 -5.41
N ALA A 46 4.94 -10.68 -5.73
CA ALA A 46 5.72 -9.75 -6.55
C ALA A 46 5.40 -9.87 -8.04
N ASP A 47 4.67 -10.91 -8.45
CA ASP A 47 4.41 -11.22 -9.87
C ASP A 47 3.14 -10.52 -10.38
N ALA A 48 3.11 -9.21 -10.32
CA ALA A 48 2.00 -8.42 -10.84
C ALA A 48 2.56 -7.23 -11.60
N ASP A 49 1.74 -6.65 -12.48
CA ASP A 49 2.14 -5.46 -13.22
C ASP A 49 2.31 -4.27 -12.29
N PHE A 50 1.45 -4.18 -11.27
CA PHE A 50 1.47 -3.10 -10.28
C PHE A 50 1.42 -3.70 -8.88
N ILE A 51 2.06 -3.03 -7.92
CA ILE A 51 2.15 -3.51 -6.54
C ILE A 51 1.95 -2.32 -5.60
N ALA A 52 1.19 -2.55 -4.52
CA ALA A 52 1.04 -1.58 -3.45
C ALA A 52 1.22 -2.28 -2.11
N PHE A 53 1.83 -1.57 -1.15
CA PHE A 53 2.04 -2.06 0.20
C PHE A 53 1.33 -1.15 1.19
N GLY A 54 0.65 -1.74 2.16
CA GLY A 54 -0.08 -1.01 3.18
C GLY A 54 0.19 -1.49 4.59
N SER A 55 0.33 -0.54 5.52
CA SER A 55 0.55 -0.83 6.93
C SER A 55 0.00 0.31 7.77
N PRO A 56 -0.64 0.01 8.92
CA PRO A 56 -0.93 1.08 9.86
C PRO A 56 0.36 1.59 10.49
N ALA A 57 0.34 2.83 10.98
CA ALA A 57 1.41 3.34 11.81
C ALA A 57 1.39 2.59 13.15
N GLY A 58 2.50 1.98 13.52
CA GLY A 58 2.60 1.29 14.82
C GLY A 58 2.73 2.26 15.98
N GLY A 59 2.85 1.72 17.19
CA GLY A 59 2.89 2.51 18.41
C GLY A 59 4.01 3.55 18.47
N ALA A 60 5.10 3.34 17.71
CA ALA A 60 6.22 4.29 17.61
C ALA A 60 6.26 4.97 16.24
N GLU A 61 5.13 5.08 15.57
CA GLU A 61 5.01 5.58 14.20
C GLU A 61 5.93 4.82 13.24
N GLU A 62 5.85 3.50 13.28
CA GLU A 62 6.66 2.63 12.43
C GLU A 62 5.78 1.71 11.59
N VAL A 63 6.29 1.32 10.43
CA VAL A 63 5.66 0.30 9.58
C VAL A 63 5.69 -1.03 10.34
N ALA A 64 4.64 -1.83 10.19
CA ALA A 64 4.57 -3.14 10.83
C ALA A 64 5.80 -3.98 10.48
N PRO A 65 6.45 -4.63 11.48
CA PRO A 65 7.64 -5.45 11.23
C PRO A 65 7.40 -6.55 10.19
N GLU A 66 6.21 -7.14 10.18
CA GLU A 66 5.84 -8.18 9.21
C GLU A 66 5.91 -7.66 7.77
N MET A 67 5.51 -6.41 7.56
CA MET A 67 5.57 -5.79 6.24
C MET A 67 7.01 -5.48 5.84
N VAL A 68 7.80 -4.95 6.78
CA VAL A 68 9.22 -4.65 6.53
C VAL A 68 9.96 -5.92 6.12
N GLU A 69 9.74 -7.01 6.86
CA GLU A 69 10.37 -8.29 6.59
C GLU A 69 9.96 -8.86 5.23
N PHE A 70 8.67 -8.76 4.92
CA PHE A 70 8.17 -9.25 3.63
C PHE A 70 8.80 -8.51 2.46
N ILE A 71 8.84 -7.19 2.52
CA ILE A 71 9.42 -6.36 1.45
C ILE A 71 10.91 -6.67 1.30
N GLU A 72 11.62 -6.83 2.40
CA GLU A 72 13.05 -7.19 2.37
C GLU A 72 13.26 -8.49 1.61
N GLY A 73 12.36 -9.46 1.79
CA GLY A 73 12.45 -10.76 1.13
C GLY A 73 12.20 -10.73 -0.39
N ILE A 74 11.49 -9.72 -0.89
CA ILE A 74 11.14 -9.63 -2.32
C ILE A 74 11.77 -8.43 -3.03
N LYS A 75 12.57 -7.64 -2.34
CA LYS A 75 13.08 -6.38 -2.90
C LYS A 75 13.83 -6.53 -4.22
N ASP A 76 14.53 -7.64 -4.41
CA ASP A 76 15.27 -7.88 -5.66
C ASP A 76 14.33 -8.12 -6.84
N LYS A 77 13.14 -8.65 -6.57
CA LYS A 77 12.14 -8.90 -7.61
C LYS A 77 11.42 -7.64 -8.06
N ILE A 78 11.35 -6.63 -7.20
CA ILE A 78 10.60 -5.41 -7.48
C ILE A 78 11.50 -4.20 -7.72
N SER A 79 12.82 -4.39 -7.71
CA SER A 79 13.77 -3.30 -7.93
C SER A 79 13.47 -2.57 -9.25
N GLY A 80 13.46 -1.25 -9.19
CA GLY A 80 13.18 -0.40 -10.35
C GLY A 80 11.70 -0.15 -10.61
N LYS A 81 10.81 -0.81 -9.87
CA LYS A 81 9.36 -0.63 -10.08
C LYS A 81 8.82 0.61 -9.37
N THR A 82 7.67 1.07 -9.87
CA THR A 82 6.87 2.09 -9.20
C THR A 82 5.81 1.39 -8.37
N ILE A 83 5.72 1.74 -7.10
CA ILE A 83 4.83 1.09 -6.15
C ILE A 83 3.91 2.09 -5.48
N GLY A 84 2.79 1.61 -4.94
CA GLY A 84 1.94 2.38 -4.06
C GLY A 84 2.30 2.08 -2.61
N LEU A 85 2.19 3.10 -1.74
CA LEU A 85 2.30 2.93 -0.30
C LEU A 85 1.09 3.58 0.34
N PHE A 86 0.49 2.90 1.33
CA PHE A 86 -0.66 3.46 2.01
C PHE A 86 -0.73 2.98 3.46
N GLY A 87 -1.52 3.67 4.24
CA GLY A 87 -1.74 3.21 5.59
C GLY A 87 -2.61 4.14 6.41
N SER A 88 -3.14 3.58 7.50
CA SER A 88 -3.95 4.32 8.47
C SER A 88 -3.07 4.72 9.65
N TYR A 89 -3.46 5.81 10.32
CA TYR A 89 -2.76 6.25 11.53
C TYR A 89 -3.77 6.79 12.54
N ASP A 90 -3.39 6.69 13.81
CA ASP A 90 -4.23 7.11 14.93
C ASP A 90 -3.73 8.45 15.48
N TRP A 91 -2.43 8.58 15.68
CA TRP A 91 -1.81 9.79 16.20
C TRP A 91 -0.57 10.13 15.38
N GLY A 92 0.00 11.30 15.63
CA GLY A 92 1.11 11.78 14.83
C GLY A 92 0.62 12.50 13.58
N GLN A 93 1.54 12.83 12.67
CA GLN A 93 1.24 13.64 11.49
C GLN A 93 1.70 12.98 10.18
N GLY A 94 1.83 11.67 10.18
CA GLY A 94 2.19 10.95 8.97
C GLY A 94 3.69 10.82 8.71
N GLY A 95 4.53 11.17 9.69
CA GLY A 95 5.98 11.06 9.55
C GLY A 95 6.46 9.66 9.22
N TRP A 96 5.74 8.64 9.71
CA TRP A 96 6.08 7.26 9.42
C TRP A 96 5.96 6.92 7.94
N MET A 97 5.03 7.53 7.24
CA MET A 97 4.86 7.34 5.79
C MET A 97 6.00 8.01 5.03
N GLU A 98 6.40 9.20 5.45
CA GLU A 98 7.51 9.91 4.84
C GLU A 98 8.81 9.10 4.97
N THR A 99 9.06 8.56 6.16
CA THR A 99 10.22 7.69 6.40
C THR A 99 10.15 6.43 5.53
N TRP A 100 8.99 5.80 5.46
CA TRP A 100 8.81 4.59 4.66
C TRP A 100 9.06 4.87 3.18
N ARG A 101 8.53 5.98 2.67
CA ARG A 101 8.77 6.39 1.29
C ARG A 101 10.26 6.56 1.01
N GLU A 102 10.98 7.24 1.91
CA GLU A 102 12.41 7.46 1.75
C GLU A 102 13.19 6.15 1.74
N GLU A 103 12.80 5.20 2.59
CA GLU A 103 13.40 3.88 2.63
C GLU A 103 13.19 3.12 1.31
N MET A 104 11.98 3.21 0.75
CA MET A 104 11.68 2.56 -0.52
C MET A 104 12.45 3.17 -1.69
N ILE A 105 12.59 4.48 -1.69
CA ILE A 105 13.38 5.18 -2.71
C ILE A 105 14.85 4.76 -2.61
N ALA A 106 15.37 4.60 -1.39
CA ALA A 106 16.73 4.12 -1.16
C ALA A 106 16.94 2.68 -1.68
N GLU A 107 15.86 1.88 -1.76
CA GLU A 107 15.89 0.52 -2.31
C GLU A 107 15.61 0.47 -3.82
N ASN A 108 15.75 1.60 -4.50
CA ASN A 108 15.56 1.71 -5.94
C ASN A 108 14.11 1.52 -6.40
N LEU A 109 13.17 1.99 -5.59
CA LEU A 109 11.75 1.98 -5.93
C LEU A 109 11.25 3.42 -6.07
N SER A 110 10.21 3.61 -6.87
CA SER A 110 9.50 4.89 -6.95
C SER A 110 8.15 4.74 -6.28
N VAL A 111 7.69 5.78 -5.60
CA VAL A 111 6.44 5.75 -4.85
C VAL A 111 5.41 6.70 -5.49
N VAL A 112 4.22 6.18 -5.77
CA VAL A 112 3.14 6.97 -6.38
C VAL A 112 2.65 8.02 -5.39
N ASP A 113 2.63 9.29 -5.83
CA ASP A 113 2.07 10.43 -5.07
C ASP A 113 2.51 10.52 -3.61
N ASP A 114 3.76 10.13 -3.31
CA ASP A 114 4.34 10.16 -1.96
C ASP A 114 3.58 9.28 -0.94
N GLY A 115 2.72 8.38 -1.41
CA GLY A 115 1.94 7.51 -0.55
C GLY A 115 0.58 8.11 -0.18
N LEU A 116 -0.29 7.29 0.40
CA LEU A 116 -1.61 7.70 0.87
C LEU A 116 -1.77 7.40 2.36
N ILE A 117 -2.14 8.40 3.15
CA ILE A 117 -2.44 8.18 4.58
C ILE A 117 -3.88 8.59 4.87
N ILE A 118 -4.54 7.81 5.75
CA ILE A 118 -5.89 8.10 6.22
C ILE A 118 -5.89 8.07 7.75
N HIS A 119 -6.44 9.11 8.35
CA HIS A 119 -6.57 9.17 9.82
C HIS A 119 -7.72 8.27 10.26
N LEU A 120 -7.40 7.29 11.10
CA LEU A 120 -8.35 6.30 11.61
C LEU A 120 -8.98 5.46 10.49
N SER A 121 -10.30 5.44 10.38
CA SER A 121 -11.00 4.55 9.44
C SER A 121 -11.48 5.27 8.19
N VAL A 122 -11.74 4.48 7.15
CA VAL A 122 -12.31 4.99 5.89
C VAL A 122 -13.83 5.07 6.10
N ASP A 123 -14.27 6.10 6.80
CA ASP A 123 -15.64 6.22 7.30
C ASP A 123 -16.49 7.33 6.67
N ASP A 124 -15.96 8.02 5.65
CA ASP A 124 -16.73 9.02 4.92
C ASP A 124 -16.41 8.97 3.42
N ASP A 125 -17.23 9.66 2.64
CA ASP A 125 -17.12 9.64 1.18
C ASP A 125 -15.82 10.26 0.67
N GLU A 126 -15.29 11.26 1.37
CA GLU A 126 -14.04 11.90 0.98
C GLU A 126 -12.87 10.93 1.10
N LYS A 127 -12.80 10.19 2.21
CA LYS A 127 -11.73 9.20 2.44
C LYS A 127 -11.84 8.04 1.45
N ILE A 128 -13.06 7.58 1.18
CA ILE A 128 -13.31 6.54 0.19
C ILE A 128 -12.80 6.99 -1.18
N GLU A 129 -13.12 8.21 -1.58
CA GLU A 129 -12.71 8.76 -2.86
C GLU A 129 -11.20 8.89 -2.97
N LYS A 130 -10.54 9.32 -1.89
CA LYS A 130 -9.07 9.38 -1.87
C LYS A 130 -8.44 8.03 -2.13
N CYS A 131 -8.98 6.98 -1.52
CA CYS A 131 -8.49 5.61 -1.72
C CYS A 131 -8.71 5.17 -3.18
N ARG A 132 -9.88 5.41 -3.73
CA ARG A 132 -10.20 5.03 -5.11
C ARG A 132 -9.32 5.77 -6.12
N GLU A 133 -9.13 7.06 -5.91
CA GLU A 133 -8.26 7.85 -6.78
C GLU A 133 -6.82 7.37 -6.71
N TYR A 134 -6.36 6.97 -5.52
CA TYR A 134 -5.02 6.43 -5.38
C TYR A 134 -4.85 5.11 -6.14
N GLY A 135 -5.86 4.25 -6.10
CA GLY A 135 -5.86 3.01 -6.88
C GLY A 135 -5.72 3.26 -8.38
N LYS A 136 -6.44 4.24 -8.89
CA LYS A 136 -6.33 4.64 -10.29
C LYS A 136 -4.94 5.18 -10.60
N ALA A 137 -4.38 5.99 -9.69
CA ALA A 137 -3.05 6.57 -9.88
C ALA A 137 -1.97 5.48 -9.96
N ILE A 138 -2.05 4.47 -9.09
CA ILE A 138 -1.08 3.37 -9.07
C ILE A 138 -1.03 2.67 -10.42
N VAL A 139 -2.19 2.38 -11.00
CA VAL A 139 -2.26 1.58 -12.24
C VAL A 139 -2.18 2.44 -13.50
N SER A 140 -1.98 3.74 -13.34
CA SER A 140 -1.79 4.67 -14.45
C SER A 140 -0.33 5.02 -14.69
N GLN A 141 0.58 4.35 -14.00
CA GLN A 141 2.02 4.60 -14.12
C GLN A 141 2.65 4.01 -15.38
#